data_047f637cb531fbb2554da29933cb5289
#
_entry.id   047f637cb531fbb2554da29933cb5289
#
_cell.length_a   1.000
_cell.length_b   1.000
_cell.length_c   1.000
_cell.angle_alpha   90.00
_cell.angle_beta   90.00
_cell.angle_gamma   90.00
#
_symmetry.space_group_name_H-M   'P 1'
#
loop_
_entity.id
_entity.type
_entity.pdbx_description
1 polymer ?
#
loop_
_entity_poly.entity_id
_entity_poly.type
_entity_poly.pdbx_seq_one_letter_code
_entity_poly.pdbx_strand_id
1 'polypeptide(L)'
;RVTGGTGDKGIDGEGYLPLGPIVTAKIAFQCKRYSGPVSSREVQSFQGAVGDAEKGIFFTTGYFTDNARDAARRPGCKPIELIDGDRLIELLEKHEFGLLPARTYAIDYNLMSNYGKDPKKAVHVALNKDLQGMPRNRRPSQS
;
A
#
# COMPACT_ATOMS: atom_id res chain seq x y z
N ARG A 1 -5.87 0.61 18.74
CA ARG A 1 -6.21 -0.77 19.14
C ARG A 1 -6.47 -1.57 17.88
N VAL A 2 -5.74 -2.66 17.68
CA VAL A 2 -6.00 -3.63 16.61
C VAL A 2 -7.02 -4.62 17.15
N THR A 3 -8.14 -4.77 16.45
CA THR A 3 -9.17 -5.77 16.75
C THR A 3 -9.08 -6.82 15.63
N GLY A 4 -8.71 -8.02 15.95
CA GLY A 4 -8.57 -9.13 14.98
C GLY A 4 -9.14 -10.39 15.59
N GLY A 5 -10.46 -10.56 15.59
CA GLY A 5 -11.14 -11.75 16.04
C GLY A 5 -12.30 -12.11 15.11
N THR A 6 -12.59 -13.38 14.98
CA THR A 6 -13.78 -13.91 14.30
C THR A 6 -15.05 -13.37 15.01
N GLY A 7 -15.62 -12.28 14.47
CA GLY A 7 -16.80 -11.61 15.02
C GLY A 7 -16.82 -10.08 14.85
N ASP A 8 -15.72 -9.48 14.48
CA ASP A 8 -15.55 -8.01 14.39
C ASP A 8 -16.12 -7.44 13.09
N LYS A 9 -17.42 -7.56 12.86
CA LYS A 9 -18.25 -6.81 11.88
C LYS A 9 -17.53 -6.19 10.66
N GLY A 10 -16.32 -6.69 10.27
CA GLY A 10 -15.53 -6.19 9.15
C GLY A 10 -14.68 -4.95 9.46
N ILE A 11 -14.32 -4.72 10.73
CA ILE A 11 -13.35 -3.71 11.15
C ILE A 11 -12.10 -4.43 11.67
N ASP A 12 -10.92 -4.11 11.11
CA ASP A 12 -9.66 -4.70 11.56
C ASP A 12 -9.01 -3.89 12.69
N GLY A 13 -9.41 -2.63 12.85
CA GLY A 13 -8.93 -1.81 13.94
C GLY A 13 -9.55 -0.43 14.00
N GLU A 14 -9.30 0.22 15.14
CA GLU A 14 -9.68 1.60 15.39
C GLU A 14 -8.48 2.39 15.91
N GLY A 15 -8.48 3.68 15.65
CA GLY A 15 -7.46 4.59 16.12
C GLY A 15 -7.98 6.01 16.30
N TYR A 16 -7.12 6.87 16.85
CA TYR A 16 -7.42 8.28 17.03
C TYR A 16 -6.39 9.10 16.24
N LEU A 17 -6.87 9.96 15.36
CA LEU A 17 -6.06 10.85 14.56
C LEU A 17 -6.13 12.26 15.16
N PRO A 18 -5.01 12.84 15.63
CA PRO A 18 -5.00 14.22 16.06
C PRO A 18 -5.18 15.13 14.84
N LEU A 19 -6.21 15.98 14.85
CA LEU A 19 -6.49 16.98 13.82
C LEU A 19 -5.95 18.36 14.21
N GLY A 20 -5.40 18.50 15.42
CA GLY A 20 -4.86 19.72 15.97
C GLY A 20 -4.48 19.52 17.44
N PRO A 21 -4.11 20.60 18.15
CA PRO A 21 -3.65 20.49 19.54
C PRO A 21 -4.72 20.02 20.52
N ILE A 22 -6.00 20.15 20.18
CA ILE A 22 -7.13 19.86 21.07
C ILE A 22 -8.23 19.00 20.42
N VAL A 23 -8.08 18.63 19.14
CA VAL A 23 -9.12 17.87 18.42
C VAL A 23 -8.53 16.57 17.93
N THR A 24 -9.21 15.47 18.24
CA THR A 24 -8.90 14.15 17.72
C THR A 24 -10.13 13.55 17.05
N ALA A 25 -9.96 12.90 15.91
CA ALA A 25 -11.01 12.13 15.24
C ALA A 25 -10.83 10.64 15.50
N LYS A 26 -11.89 9.94 15.84
CA LYS A 26 -11.89 8.48 15.87
C LYS A 26 -12.00 7.96 14.45
N ILE A 27 -11.11 7.06 14.08
CA ILE A 27 -11.09 6.41 12.77
C ILE A 27 -11.24 4.90 12.94
N ALA A 28 -11.93 4.26 12.00
CA ALA A 28 -11.98 2.80 11.86
C ALA A 28 -11.30 2.42 10.55
N PHE A 29 -10.62 1.28 10.50
CA PHE A 29 -10.01 0.81 9.27
C PHE A 29 -10.25 -0.68 9.02
N GLN A 30 -10.25 -1.03 7.73
CA GLN A 30 -10.30 -2.38 7.23
C GLN A 30 -9.23 -2.57 6.17
N CYS A 31 -8.56 -3.72 6.19
CA CYS A 31 -7.53 -4.10 5.23
C CYS A 31 -7.95 -5.38 4.52
N LYS A 32 -8.00 -5.36 3.18
CA LYS A 32 -8.26 -6.56 2.39
C LYS A 32 -7.12 -6.85 1.45
N ARG A 33 -6.51 -8.00 1.61
CA ARG A 33 -5.50 -8.50 0.68
C ARG A 33 -6.19 -9.20 -0.48
N TYR A 34 -6.49 -8.43 -1.52
CA TYR A 34 -7.10 -8.91 -2.76
C TYR A 34 -6.16 -8.71 -3.94
N SER A 35 -6.27 -9.59 -4.94
CA SER A 35 -5.68 -9.41 -6.26
C SER A 35 -6.71 -8.88 -7.29
N GLY A 36 -7.95 -8.67 -6.90
CA GLY A 36 -9.08 -8.29 -7.74
C GLY A 36 -9.83 -7.05 -7.23
N PRO A 37 -11.02 -6.78 -7.83
CA PRO A 37 -11.81 -5.62 -7.50
C PRO A 37 -12.52 -5.75 -6.15
N VAL A 38 -12.57 -4.64 -5.42
CA VAL A 38 -13.44 -4.43 -4.27
C VAL A 38 -14.75 -3.79 -4.77
N SER A 39 -15.87 -4.40 -4.45
CA SER A 39 -17.20 -3.99 -4.90
C SER A 39 -17.83 -2.92 -4.01
N SER A 40 -18.87 -2.26 -4.53
CA SER A 40 -19.69 -1.32 -3.76
C SER A 40 -20.35 -1.94 -2.53
N ARG A 41 -20.72 -3.23 -2.61
CA ARG A 41 -21.31 -3.97 -1.50
C ARG A 41 -20.37 -4.08 -0.32
N GLU A 42 -19.08 -4.31 -0.59
CA GLU A 42 -18.06 -4.42 0.46
C GLU A 42 -17.80 -3.08 1.13
N VAL A 43 -17.76 -1.99 0.33
CA VAL A 43 -17.64 -0.63 0.87
C VAL A 43 -18.83 -0.27 1.74
N GLN A 44 -20.08 -0.59 1.28
CA GLN A 44 -21.29 -0.35 2.06
C GLN A 44 -21.34 -1.18 3.36
N SER A 45 -20.88 -2.43 3.29
CA SER A 45 -20.78 -3.28 4.49
C SER A 45 -19.83 -2.67 5.52
N PHE A 46 -18.66 -2.20 5.07
CA PHE A 46 -17.73 -1.50 5.96
C PHE A 46 -18.29 -0.18 6.48
N GLN A 47 -18.97 0.61 5.63
CA GLN A 47 -19.65 1.84 6.04
C GLN A 47 -20.64 1.59 7.20
N GLY A 48 -21.41 0.51 7.11
CA GLY A 48 -22.33 0.11 8.19
C GLY A 48 -21.63 -0.34 9.46
N ALA A 49 -20.41 -0.87 9.34
CA ALA A 49 -19.62 -1.37 10.46
C ALA A 49 -18.82 -0.28 11.19
N VAL A 50 -18.55 0.86 10.55
CA VAL A 50 -17.72 1.97 11.11
C VAL A 50 -18.21 2.48 12.47
N GLY A 51 -19.48 2.28 12.79
CA GLY A 51 -20.03 2.57 14.11
C GLY A 51 -19.97 4.05 14.49
N ASP A 52 -19.36 4.35 15.64
CA ASP A 52 -19.21 5.70 16.18
C ASP A 52 -17.95 6.45 15.65
N ALA A 53 -17.10 5.78 14.87
CA ALA A 53 -15.96 6.46 14.27
C ALA A 53 -16.41 7.55 13.29
N GLU A 54 -15.68 8.64 13.23
CA GLU A 54 -15.99 9.79 12.40
C GLU A 54 -15.69 9.53 10.93
N LYS A 55 -14.68 8.70 10.66
CA LYS A 55 -14.22 8.33 9.30
C LYS A 55 -13.76 6.87 9.25
N GLY A 56 -14.03 6.20 8.13
CA GLY A 56 -13.48 4.90 7.81
C GLY A 56 -12.36 5.00 6.79
N ILE A 57 -11.38 4.11 6.86
CA ILE A 57 -10.33 3.94 5.86
C ILE A 57 -10.33 2.48 5.41
N PHE A 58 -10.52 2.26 4.12
CA PHE A 58 -10.52 0.91 3.54
C PHE A 58 -9.27 0.73 2.68
N PHE A 59 -8.39 -0.15 3.11
CA PHE A 59 -7.17 -0.52 2.38
C PHE A 59 -7.40 -1.80 1.58
N THR A 60 -6.86 -1.85 0.36
CA THR A 60 -6.78 -3.09 -0.41
C THR A 60 -5.49 -3.15 -1.21
N THR A 61 -4.96 -4.34 -1.43
CA THR A 61 -3.87 -4.57 -2.40
C THR A 61 -4.37 -4.71 -3.83
N GLY A 62 -5.70 -4.84 -4.03
CA GLY A 62 -6.36 -4.79 -5.32
C GLY A 62 -6.77 -3.37 -5.71
N TYR A 63 -7.92 -3.25 -6.34
CA TYR A 63 -8.46 -1.97 -6.78
C TYR A 63 -9.97 -1.84 -6.46
N PHE A 64 -10.48 -0.60 -6.42
CA PHE A 64 -11.89 -0.35 -6.20
C PHE A 64 -12.60 -0.12 -7.53
N THR A 65 -13.79 -0.72 -7.70
CA THR A 65 -14.66 -0.41 -8.84
C THR A 65 -15.19 1.01 -8.76
N ASP A 66 -15.64 1.58 -9.89
CA ASP A 66 -16.25 2.92 -9.90
C ASP A 66 -17.46 2.99 -8.96
N ASN A 67 -18.32 1.97 -8.98
CA ASN A 67 -19.44 1.87 -8.06
C ASN A 67 -19.02 1.82 -6.58
N ALA A 68 -17.86 1.25 -6.27
CA ALA A 68 -17.30 1.26 -4.92
C ALA A 68 -16.84 2.67 -4.52
N ARG A 69 -16.20 3.41 -5.44
CA ARG A 69 -15.81 4.81 -5.23
C ARG A 69 -17.01 5.72 -5.01
N ASP A 70 -18.09 5.51 -5.76
CA ASP A 70 -19.35 6.25 -5.59
C ASP A 70 -20.02 5.92 -4.24
N ALA A 71 -20.04 4.64 -3.87
CA ALA A 71 -20.59 4.22 -2.58
C ALA A 71 -19.85 4.86 -1.39
N ALA A 72 -18.52 4.97 -1.47
CA ALA A 72 -17.68 5.57 -0.42
C ALA A 72 -17.98 7.04 -0.13
N ARG A 73 -18.54 7.76 -1.14
CA ARG A 73 -18.82 9.20 -1.08
C ARG A 73 -20.31 9.51 -1.00
N ARG A 74 -21.16 8.50 -0.82
CA ARG A 74 -22.63 8.68 -0.82
C ARG A 74 -23.06 9.70 0.23
N PRO A 75 -23.84 10.72 -0.15
CA PRO A 75 -24.40 11.69 0.79
C PRO A 75 -25.23 11.00 1.88
N GLY A 76 -25.12 11.48 3.12
CA GLY A 76 -25.85 10.92 4.26
C GLY A 76 -25.25 9.65 4.86
N CYS A 77 -24.18 9.10 4.27
CA CYS A 77 -23.41 8.00 4.82
C CYS A 77 -22.08 8.49 5.39
N LYS A 78 -21.47 7.68 6.25
CA LYS A 78 -20.13 7.96 6.75
C LYS A 78 -19.12 7.95 5.59
N PRO A 79 -18.25 8.96 5.47
CA PRO A 79 -17.26 9.01 4.40
C PRO A 79 -16.20 7.92 4.62
N ILE A 80 -15.91 7.18 3.56
CA ILE A 80 -14.86 6.16 3.54
C ILE A 80 -13.74 6.63 2.62
N GLU A 81 -12.53 6.70 3.17
CA GLU A 81 -11.31 6.87 2.36
C GLU A 81 -10.91 5.52 1.77
N LEU A 82 -10.72 5.47 0.45
CA LEU A 82 -10.34 4.26 -0.27
C LEU A 82 -8.86 4.36 -0.66
N ILE A 83 -8.07 3.39 -0.18
CA ILE A 83 -6.63 3.27 -0.44
C ILE A 83 -6.40 1.93 -1.14
N ASP A 84 -6.22 1.95 -2.44
CA ASP A 84 -5.82 0.79 -3.24
C ASP A 84 -4.30 0.58 -3.22
N GLY A 85 -3.84 -0.49 -3.89
CA GLY A 85 -2.43 -0.86 -3.90
C GLY A 85 -1.53 0.24 -4.45
N ASP A 86 -1.94 0.91 -5.53
CA ASP A 86 -1.16 1.99 -6.15
C ASP A 86 -1.07 3.19 -5.21
N ARG A 87 -2.21 3.60 -4.64
CA ARG A 87 -2.24 4.70 -3.68
C ARG A 87 -1.47 4.40 -2.40
N LEU A 88 -1.48 3.15 -1.96
CA LEU A 88 -0.69 2.72 -0.80
C LEU A 88 0.81 2.86 -1.07
N ILE A 89 1.28 2.42 -2.24
CA ILE A 89 2.69 2.57 -2.65
C ILE A 89 3.08 4.04 -2.70
N GLU A 90 2.28 4.91 -3.33
CA GLU A 90 2.53 6.35 -3.36
C GLU A 90 2.68 6.96 -1.95
N LEU A 91 1.83 6.54 -1.01
CA LEU A 91 1.89 7.02 0.37
C LEU A 91 3.14 6.53 1.10
N LEU A 92 3.52 5.26 0.89
CA LEU A 92 4.74 4.68 1.46
C LEU A 92 5.99 5.40 0.94
N GLU A 93 6.05 5.66 -0.37
CA GLU A 93 7.14 6.41 -1.01
C GLU A 93 7.20 7.85 -0.50
N LYS A 94 6.08 8.55 -0.50
CA LYS A 94 5.99 9.94 -0.06
C LYS A 94 6.45 10.14 1.40
N HIS A 95 6.17 9.18 2.26
CA HIS A 95 6.51 9.23 3.68
C HIS A 95 7.76 8.43 4.03
N GLU A 96 8.44 7.84 3.03
CA GLU A 96 9.63 6.99 3.19
C GLU A 96 9.42 5.89 4.26
N PHE A 97 8.17 5.42 4.38
CA PHE A 97 7.80 4.46 5.40
C PHE A 97 8.08 3.03 4.93
N GLY A 98 9.07 2.39 5.55
CA GLY A 98 9.44 1.01 5.23
C GLY A 98 10.10 0.83 3.86
N LEU A 99 10.41 1.92 3.16
CA LEU A 99 11.07 1.93 1.87
C LEU A 99 12.45 2.58 1.99
N LEU A 100 13.42 1.96 1.37
CA LEU A 100 14.72 2.58 1.15
C LEU A 100 14.74 3.11 -0.28
N PRO A 101 15.20 4.35 -0.51
CA PRO A 101 15.37 4.87 -1.86
C PRO A 101 16.29 3.94 -2.66
N ALA A 102 15.76 3.27 -3.67
CA ALA A 102 16.52 2.47 -4.59
C ALA A 102 16.65 3.22 -5.92
N ARG A 103 17.83 3.19 -6.52
CA ARG A 103 17.98 3.68 -7.89
C ARG A 103 17.17 2.78 -8.81
N THR A 104 16.27 3.36 -9.58
CA THR A 104 15.57 2.65 -10.64
C THR A 104 16.54 2.45 -11.78
N TYR A 105 16.81 1.21 -12.17
CA TYR A 105 17.64 0.89 -13.32
C TYR A 105 16.75 0.68 -14.54
N ALA A 106 16.99 1.45 -15.59
CA ALA A 106 16.45 1.12 -16.89
C ALA A 106 17.30 0.02 -17.53
N ILE A 107 16.66 -0.89 -18.26
CA ILE A 107 17.40 -1.90 -19.04
C ILE A 107 18.11 -1.19 -20.20
N ASP A 108 19.43 -1.23 -20.20
CA ASP A 108 20.22 -0.79 -21.36
C ASP A 108 20.21 -1.90 -22.41
N TYR A 109 19.27 -1.80 -23.35
CA TYR A 109 19.11 -2.77 -24.43
C TYR A 109 20.33 -2.81 -25.37
N ASN A 110 21.10 -1.73 -25.50
CA ASN A 110 22.31 -1.70 -26.31
C ASN A 110 23.42 -2.52 -25.63
N LEU A 111 23.58 -2.37 -24.33
CA LEU A 111 24.51 -3.18 -23.55
C LEU A 111 24.08 -4.65 -23.53
N MET A 112 22.76 -4.92 -23.40
CA MET A 112 22.19 -6.27 -23.37
C MET A 112 22.45 -7.04 -24.68
N SER A 113 22.43 -6.37 -25.81
CA SER A 113 22.71 -7.00 -27.13
C SER A 113 24.12 -7.57 -27.24
N ASN A 114 25.10 -7.02 -26.51
CA ASN A 114 26.48 -7.48 -26.49
C ASN A 114 26.70 -8.79 -25.70
N TYR A 115 25.74 -9.17 -24.85
CA TYR A 115 25.80 -10.38 -24.00
C TYR A 115 24.97 -11.54 -24.54
N GLY A 116 24.45 -11.43 -25.77
CA GLY A 116 23.62 -12.45 -26.39
C GLY A 116 22.22 -12.57 -25.75
N LYS A 117 21.50 -13.65 -26.06
CA LYS A 117 20.09 -13.85 -25.64
C LYS A 117 19.92 -14.32 -24.19
N ASP A 118 20.94 -14.20 -23.32
CA ASP A 118 20.83 -14.63 -21.93
C ASP A 118 20.72 -13.43 -20.99
N PRO A 119 19.50 -12.98 -20.62
CA PRO A 119 19.28 -11.86 -19.72
C PRO A 119 19.87 -12.06 -18.32
N LYS A 120 20.04 -13.31 -17.87
CA LYS A 120 20.58 -13.61 -16.54
C LYS A 120 22.04 -13.20 -16.39
N LYS A 121 22.83 -13.31 -17.46
CA LYS A 121 24.24 -12.87 -17.44
C LYS A 121 24.39 -11.36 -17.31
N ALA A 122 23.56 -10.59 -18.02
CA ALA A 122 23.60 -9.13 -17.97
C ALA A 122 23.20 -8.58 -16.61
N VAL A 123 22.15 -9.16 -16.00
CA VAL A 123 21.70 -8.78 -14.64
C VAL A 123 22.78 -9.09 -13.60
N HIS A 124 23.46 -10.23 -13.72
CA HIS A 124 24.52 -10.61 -12.79
C HIS A 124 25.75 -9.67 -12.85
N VAL A 125 26.11 -9.22 -14.05
CA VAL A 125 27.21 -8.25 -14.25
C VAL A 125 26.85 -6.88 -13.70
N ALA A 126 25.61 -6.41 -13.91
CA ALA A 126 25.14 -5.13 -13.39
C ALA A 126 25.13 -5.11 -11.85
N LEU A 127 24.58 -6.16 -11.22
CA LEU A 127 24.54 -6.30 -9.76
C LEU A 127 25.95 -6.34 -9.14
N ASN A 128 26.91 -7.03 -9.79
CA ASN A 128 28.28 -7.09 -9.28
C ASN A 128 29.02 -5.75 -9.38
N LYS A 129 28.76 -4.93 -10.40
CA LYS A 129 29.35 -3.59 -10.50
C LYS A 129 28.90 -2.67 -9.39
N ASP A 130 27.63 -2.72 -9.04
CA ASP A 130 27.06 -1.87 -7.96
C ASP A 130 27.52 -2.30 -6.57
N LEU A 131 27.65 -3.61 -6.35
CA LEU A 131 28.19 -4.14 -5.08
C LEU A 131 29.64 -3.75 -4.84
N GLN A 132 30.43 -3.55 -5.91
CA GLN A 132 31.82 -3.09 -5.77
C GLN A 132 31.92 -1.59 -5.45
N GLY A 133 30.93 -0.79 -5.84
CA GLY A 133 30.87 0.64 -5.53
C GLY A 133 30.29 1.00 -4.17
N MET A 134 29.71 0.04 -3.44
CA MET A 134 29.13 0.27 -2.13
C MET A 134 30.17 0.28 -1.01
N PRO A 135 30.07 1.21 -0.03
CA PRO A 135 30.90 1.15 1.18
C PRO A 135 30.68 -0.18 1.92
N ARG A 136 31.77 -0.72 2.49
CA ARG A 136 31.78 -2.07 3.10
C ARG A 136 30.70 -2.34 4.16
N ASN A 137 30.23 -1.31 4.84
CA ASN A 137 29.21 -1.39 5.87
C ASN A 137 27.75 -1.48 5.35
N ARG A 138 27.53 -1.44 4.04
CA ARG A 138 26.20 -1.54 3.40
C ARG A 138 26.04 -2.73 2.44
N ARG A 139 27.02 -3.63 2.40
CA ARG A 139 26.92 -4.83 1.57
C ARG A 139 26.01 -5.85 2.27
N PRO A 140 24.99 -6.41 1.58
CA PRO A 140 24.23 -7.50 2.14
C PRO A 140 25.15 -8.71 2.37
N SER A 141 24.94 -9.42 3.49
CA SER A 141 25.63 -10.67 3.76
C SER A 141 25.32 -11.69 2.67
N GLN A 142 26.34 -12.20 2.01
CA GLN A 142 26.20 -13.34 1.10
C GLN A 142 25.87 -14.56 1.96
N SER A 143 24.65 -15.02 1.90
CA SER A 143 24.20 -16.32 2.38
C SER A 143 23.90 -17.19 1.17
#